data_0e37b6cee3f6a3177f5eaa787e185eb5
#
_entry.id   0e37b6cee3f6a3177f5eaa787e185eb5
#
_cell.length_a   1.000
_cell.length_b   1.000
_cell.length_c   1.000
_cell.angle_alpha   90.00
_cell.angle_beta   90.00
_cell.angle_gamma   90.00
#
_symmetry.space_group_name_H-M   'P 1'
#
loop_
_entity.id
_entity.type
_entity.pdbx_description
1 polymer ?
#
loop_
_entity_poly.entity_id
_entity_poly.type
_entity_poly.pdbx_seq_one_letter_code
_entity_poly.pdbx_strand_id
1 'polypeptide(L)'
;MGSKSMKNVLKLIERANTDVPVERQFLEDLKRSIEISDQKNARKPSQAYKPSSMNCIRNMYYQVTGAEPDNSDSNYTMVGICEAGSDRHERIQNAISQMKENGFDCAYVDVASYVTARGLELEVVDTCGNETKLYDPKRNISFLCDGIIRYKGKFYIV
;
A
#
# COMPACT_ATOMS: atom_id res chain seq x y z
N MET A 1 59.46 2.33 28.50
CA MET A 1 59.01 2.79 27.16
C MET A 1 57.75 2.11 26.66
N GLY A 2 56.84 1.54 27.49
CA GLY A 2 55.67 0.79 27.04
C GLY A 2 54.30 1.47 27.11
N SER A 3 54.20 2.62 27.78
CA SER A 3 52.87 3.21 28.13
C SER A 3 52.18 4.01 26.98
N LYS A 4 52.93 4.61 26.10
CA LYS A 4 52.34 5.43 24.99
C LYS A 4 51.77 4.58 23.82
N SER A 5 52.37 3.40 23.59
CA SER A 5 51.94 2.52 22.52
C SER A 5 50.56 1.87 22.84
N MET A 6 50.35 1.46 24.06
CA MET A 6 49.12 0.82 24.52
C MET A 6 47.93 1.76 24.55
N LYS A 7 48.13 3.04 24.91
CA LYS A 7 47.09 4.08 24.84
C LYS A 7 46.67 4.42 23.42
N ASN A 8 47.58 4.34 22.45
CA ASN A 8 47.26 4.57 21.04
C ASN A 8 46.45 3.37 20.44
N VAL A 9 46.78 2.15 20.85
CA VAL A 9 46.03 0.94 20.44
C VAL A 9 44.63 0.95 21.04
N LEU A 10 44.46 1.33 22.31
CA LEU A 10 43.15 1.46 22.94
C LEU A 10 42.29 2.53 22.24
N LYS A 11 42.87 3.68 21.91
CA LYS A 11 42.16 4.72 21.15
C LYS A 11 41.77 4.29 19.74
N LEU A 12 42.58 3.44 19.09
CA LEU A 12 42.23 2.88 17.78
C LEU A 12 41.10 1.83 17.89
N ILE A 13 41.10 1.02 18.94
CA ILE A 13 40.02 0.07 19.24
C ILE A 13 38.74 0.79 19.61
N GLU A 14 38.82 1.84 20.43
CA GLU A 14 37.65 2.69 20.75
C GLU A 14 37.07 3.35 19.50
N ARG A 15 37.90 3.89 18.60
CA ARG A 15 37.44 4.45 17.32
C ARG A 15 36.82 3.39 16.41
N ALA A 16 37.44 2.23 16.28
CA ALA A 16 36.91 1.11 15.49
C ALA A 16 35.57 0.59 16.03
N ASN A 17 35.34 0.69 17.36
CA ASN A 17 34.08 0.30 17.98
C ASN A 17 33.02 1.40 17.95
N THR A 18 33.40 2.66 17.67
CA THR A 18 32.46 3.79 17.53
C THR A 18 32.07 4.04 16.07
N ASP A 19 32.89 3.61 15.11
CA ASP A 19 32.56 3.73 13.70
C ASP A 19 31.63 2.58 13.29
N VAL A 20 30.36 2.88 13.12
CA VAL A 20 29.40 1.93 12.55
C VAL A 20 29.90 1.53 11.16
N PRO A 21 30.05 0.24 10.85
CA PRO A 21 30.46 -0.20 9.52
C PRO A 21 29.59 0.45 8.43
N VAL A 22 30.23 0.91 7.35
CA VAL A 22 29.56 1.65 6.27
C VAL A 22 28.35 0.88 5.73
N GLU A 23 28.44 -0.46 5.66
CA GLU A 23 27.36 -1.32 5.21
C GLU A 23 26.16 -1.27 6.15
N ARG A 24 26.40 -1.20 7.45
CA ARG A 24 25.32 -1.08 8.44
C ARG A 24 24.67 0.31 8.38
N GLN A 25 25.49 1.34 8.22
CA GLN A 25 24.99 2.72 8.04
C GLN A 25 24.14 2.83 6.77
N PHE A 26 24.61 2.23 5.66
CA PHE A 26 23.84 2.19 4.41
C PHE A 26 22.47 1.54 4.58
N LEU A 27 22.39 0.40 5.30
CA LEU A 27 21.11 -0.27 5.54
C LEU A 27 20.15 0.57 6.38
N GLU A 28 20.66 1.26 7.40
CA GLU A 28 19.83 2.15 8.22
C GLU A 28 19.35 3.38 7.43
N ASP A 29 20.23 3.97 6.62
CA ASP A 29 19.87 5.10 5.75
C ASP A 29 18.87 4.70 4.67
N LEU A 30 18.99 3.49 4.10
CA LEU A 30 18.04 2.93 3.14
C LEU A 30 16.66 2.76 3.76
N LYS A 31 16.58 2.12 4.94
CA LYS A 31 15.30 1.94 5.66
C LYS A 31 14.65 3.29 5.94
N ARG A 32 15.41 4.23 6.46
CA ARG A 32 14.92 5.58 6.76
C ARG A 32 14.46 6.32 5.52
N SER A 33 15.16 6.15 4.39
CA SER A 33 14.76 6.74 3.10
C SER A 33 13.40 6.21 2.63
N ILE A 34 13.17 4.90 2.76
CA ILE A 34 11.89 4.26 2.42
C ILE A 34 10.76 4.79 3.31
N GLU A 35 10.98 4.85 4.63
CA GLU A 35 10.00 5.39 5.58
C GLU A 35 9.65 6.85 5.29
N ILE A 36 10.64 7.69 4.99
CA ILE A 36 10.42 9.10 4.61
C ILE A 36 9.61 9.19 3.31
N SER A 37 9.88 8.33 2.34
CA SER A 37 9.15 8.31 1.07
C SER A 37 7.70 7.89 1.27
N ASP A 38 7.43 6.88 2.09
CA ASP A 38 6.08 6.45 2.45
C ASP A 38 5.31 7.57 3.16
N GLN A 39 5.92 8.25 4.12
CA GLN A 39 5.31 9.39 4.83
C GLN A 39 4.96 10.54 3.88
N LYS A 40 5.82 10.85 2.91
CA LYS A 40 5.55 11.91 1.91
C LYS A 40 4.37 11.54 0.99
N ASN A 41 4.21 10.25 0.70
CA ASN A 41 3.16 9.72 -0.15
C ASN A 41 1.89 9.35 0.64
N ALA A 42 1.88 9.60 1.95
CA ALA A 42 0.74 9.29 2.80
C ALA A 42 -0.54 9.95 2.26
N ARG A 43 -1.56 9.13 2.04
CA ARG A 43 -2.85 9.60 1.52
C ARG A 43 -3.58 10.40 2.59
N LYS A 44 -4.21 11.50 2.18
CA LYS A 44 -5.07 12.27 3.09
C LYS A 44 -6.19 11.38 3.65
N PRO A 45 -6.53 11.55 4.93
CA PRO A 45 -7.65 10.85 5.53
C PRO A 45 -8.92 11.07 4.72
N SER A 46 -9.66 10.02 4.45
CA SER A 46 -10.98 10.11 3.82
C SER A 46 -12.04 10.14 4.91
N GLN A 47 -12.97 11.09 4.86
CA GLN A 47 -14.11 11.16 5.77
C GLN A 47 -15.23 10.15 5.42
N ALA A 48 -15.02 9.32 4.41
CA ALA A 48 -15.94 8.24 4.06
C ALA A 48 -15.60 6.95 4.79
N TYR A 49 -16.60 6.14 5.06
CA TYR A 49 -16.41 4.79 5.57
C TYR A 49 -15.69 3.94 4.54
N LYS A 50 -14.74 3.12 5.00
CA LYS A 50 -14.01 2.16 4.15
C LYS A 50 -14.29 0.74 4.61
N PRO A 51 -14.57 -0.22 3.71
CA PRO A 51 -14.78 -1.62 4.08
C PRO A 51 -13.64 -2.21 4.90
N SER A 52 -12.39 -1.86 4.59
CA SER A 52 -11.20 -2.28 5.32
C SER A 52 -11.14 -1.81 6.79
N SER A 53 -11.91 -0.76 7.13
CA SER A 53 -11.97 -0.22 8.49
C SER A 53 -13.18 -0.71 9.28
N MET A 54 -14.11 -1.44 8.64
CA MET A 54 -15.37 -1.87 9.29
C MET A 54 -15.18 -2.93 10.38
N ASN A 55 -14.01 -3.53 10.47
CA ASN A 55 -13.64 -4.43 11.56
C ASN A 55 -13.34 -3.71 12.90
N CYS A 56 -13.20 -2.38 12.88
CA CYS A 56 -12.89 -1.58 14.06
C CYS A 56 -13.73 -0.30 14.11
N ILE A 57 -14.79 -0.30 14.92
CA ILE A 57 -15.70 0.85 15.09
C ILE A 57 -14.95 2.12 15.52
N ARG A 58 -13.94 1.98 16.38
CA ARG A 58 -13.13 3.10 16.85
C ARG A 58 -12.35 3.73 15.69
N ASN A 59 -11.76 2.90 14.81
CA ASN A 59 -11.05 3.38 13.64
C ASN A 59 -12.00 4.10 12.67
N MET A 60 -13.19 3.54 12.42
CA MET A 60 -14.23 4.18 11.61
C MET A 60 -14.63 5.54 12.16
N TYR A 61 -14.83 5.65 13.48
CA TYR A 61 -15.18 6.92 14.13
C TYR A 61 -14.13 8.00 13.86
N TYR A 62 -12.85 7.69 14.09
CA TYR A 62 -11.77 8.66 13.86
C TYR A 62 -11.61 9.03 12.38
N GLN A 63 -11.79 8.09 11.46
CA GLN A 63 -11.76 8.39 10.03
C GLN A 63 -12.86 9.38 9.62
N VAL A 64 -14.11 9.12 10.04
CA VAL A 64 -15.25 9.94 9.65
C VAL A 64 -15.22 11.32 10.32
N THR A 65 -14.72 11.41 11.53
CA THR A 65 -14.54 12.70 12.24
C THR A 65 -13.35 13.51 11.71
N GLY A 66 -12.53 12.94 10.83
CA GLY A 66 -11.37 13.64 10.26
C GLY A 66 -10.22 13.80 11.26
N ALA A 67 -10.16 12.94 12.29
CA ALA A 67 -9.02 12.94 13.19
C ALA A 67 -7.73 12.62 12.43
N GLU A 68 -6.68 13.36 12.72
CA GLU A 68 -5.37 13.08 12.13
C GLU A 68 -4.88 11.70 12.58
N PRO A 69 -4.45 10.84 11.64
CA PRO A 69 -3.90 9.55 11.99
C PRO A 69 -2.58 9.74 12.76
N ASP A 70 -2.39 8.93 13.78
CA ASP A 70 -1.08 8.80 14.41
C ASP A 70 -0.16 8.01 13.49
N ASN A 71 0.64 8.71 12.71
CA ASN A 71 1.56 8.15 11.73
C ASN A 71 2.90 7.70 12.35
N SER A 72 2.97 7.60 13.67
CA SER A 72 4.21 7.21 14.37
C SER A 72 4.69 5.78 14.01
N ASP A 73 3.83 4.97 13.43
CA ASP A 73 4.08 3.53 13.22
C ASP A 73 4.38 3.11 11.76
N SER A 74 4.58 4.06 10.85
CA SER A 74 5.11 3.71 9.52
C SER A 74 6.54 3.22 9.69
N ASN A 75 6.72 1.90 9.63
CA ASN A 75 8.05 1.30 9.70
C ASN A 75 8.36 0.54 8.41
N TYR A 76 9.63 0.38 8.13
CA TYR A 76 10.16 -0.29 6.95
C TYR A 76 9.51 -1.67 6.69
N THR A 77 9.29 -2.45 7.76
CA THR A 77 8.69 -3.79 7.64
C THR A 77 7.25 -3.72 7.13
N MET A 78 6.44 -2.78 7.64
CA MET A 78 5.06 -2.60 7.20
C MET A 78 4.99 -2.12 5.75
N VAL A 79 5.86 -1.20 5.36
CA VAL A 79 5.97 -0.74 3.96
C VAL A 79 6.28 -1.92 3.05
N GLY A 80 7.28 -2.74 3.38
CA GLY A 80 7.64 -3.93 2.59
C GLY A 80 6.52 -4.98 2.49
N ILE A 81 5.71 -5.16 3.54
CA ILE A 81 4.54 -6.06 3.48
C ILE A 81 3.49 -5.51 2.52
N CYS A 82 3.22 -4.20 2.58
CA CYS A 82 2.25 -3.56 1.68
C CYS A 82 2.72 -3.62 0.22
N GLU A 83 3.97 -3.33 -0.06
CA GLU A 83 4.55 -3.42 -1.40
C GLU A 83 4.49 -4.86 -1.95
N ALA A 84 4.86 -5.86 -1.15
CA ALA A 84 4.76 -7.27 -1.56
C ALA A 84 3.31 -7.69 -1.84
N GLY A 85 2.32 -7.11 -1.15
CA GLY A 85 0.90 -7.28 -1.42
C GLY A 85 0.53 -6.70 -2.78
N SER A 86 0.95 -5.48 -3.06
CA SER A 86 0.70 -4.78 -4.34
C SER A 86 1.32 -5.51 -5.52
N ASP A 87 2.55 -6.00 -5.40
CA ASP A 87 3.23 -6.78 -6.45
C ASP A 87 2.47 -8.07 -6.79
N ARG A 88 1.96 -8.77 -5.77
CA ARG A 88 1.16 -9.99 -5.98
C ARG A 88 -0.15 -9.67 -6.69
N HIS A 89 -0.79 -8.59 -6.29
CA HIS A 89 -2.04 -8.13 -6.89
C HIS A 89 -1.85 -7.84 -8.39
N GLU A 90 -0.83 -7.06 -8.73
CA GLU A 90 -0.48 -6.75 -10.11
C GLU A 90 -0.19 -8.01 -10.95
N ARG A 91 0.55 -8.98 -10.40
CA ARG A 91 0.83 -10.25 -11.10
C ARG A 91 -0.44 -11.05 -11.39
N ILE A 92 -1.39 -11.10 -10.45
CA ILE A 92 -2.66 -11.81 -10.65
C ILE A 92 -3.49 -11.09 -11.71
N GLN A 93 -3.58 -9.76 -11.66
CA GLN A 93 -4.30 -8.96 -12.65
C GLN A 93 -3.73 -9.15 -14.06
N ASN A 94 -2.39 -9.14 -14.20
CA ASN A 94 -1.72 -9.38 -15.47
C ASN A 94 -1.96 -10.80 -15.98
N ALA A 95 -1.90 -11.81 -15.12
CA ALA A 95 -2.18 -13.20 -15.51
C ALA A 95 -3.62 -13.38 -16.00
N ILE A 96 -4.60 -12.76 -15.35
CA ILE A 96 -6.01 -12.79 -15.77
C ILE A 96 -6.19 -12.08 -17.11
N SER A 97 -5.56 -10.93 -17.30
CA SER A 97 -5.60 -10.19 -18.57
C SER A 97 -5.07 -11.02 -19.73
N GLN A 98 -3.98 -11.78 -19.51
CA GLN A 98 -3.39 -12.68 -20.50
C GLN A 98 -4.30 -13.87 -20.84
N MET A 99 -5.22 -14.27 -19.98
CA MET A 99 -6.15 -15.36 -20.29
C MET A 99 -6.95 -15.10 -21.57
N LYS A 100 -7.40 -13.87 -21.78
CA LYS A 100 -8.13 -13.48 -23.00
C LYS A 100 -7.24 -13.62 -24.24
N GLU A 101 -6.00 -13.17 -24.16
CA GLU A 101 -5.02 -13.26 -25.25
C GLU A 101 -4.69 -14.71 -25.60
N ASN A 102 -4.69 -15.59 -24.60
CA ASN A 102 -4.47 -17.02 -24.73
C ASN A 102 -5.73 -17.80 -25.18
N GLY A 103 -6.82 -17.11 -25.56
CA GLY A 103 -8.03 -17.72 -26.12
C GLY A 103 -9.04 -18.24 -25.09
N PHE A 104 -8.88 -17.92 -23.81
CA PHE A 104 -9.88 -18.25 -22.80
C PHE A 104 -11.01 -17.21 -22.77
N ASP A 105 -12.26 -17.67 -22.56
CA ASP A 105 -13.42 -16.78 -22.34
C ASP A 105 -13.36 -16.15 -20.96
N CYS A 106 -12.40 -15.24 -20.78
CA CYS A 106 -12.16 -14.49 -19.55
C CYS A 106 -11.83 -13.05 -19.92
N ALA A 107 -12.51 -12.09 -19.29
CA ALA A 107 -12.23 -10.67 -19.49
C ALA A 107 -12.59 -9.88 -18.24
N TYR A 108 -11.82 -8.84 -17.96
CA TYR A 108 -12.22 -7.82 -16.98
C TYR A 108 -13.44 -7.07 -17.47
N VAL A 109 -14.30 -6.72 -16.52
CA VAL A 109 -15.47 -5.87 -16.72
C VAL A 109 -15.07 -4.42 -16.48
N ASP A 110 -15.38 -3.54 -17.40
CA ASP A 110 -15.29 -2.10 -17.16
C ASP A 110 -16.38 -1.70 -16.16
N VAL A 111 -15.99 -1.64 -14.88
CA VAL A 111 -16.90 -1.34 -13.77
C VAL A 111 -17.44 0.08 -13.88
N ALA A 112 -16.64 1.05 -14.31
CA ALA A 112 -17.05 2.43 -14.45
C ALA A 112 -18.17 2.57 -15.50
N SER A 113 -17.98 1.98 -16.67
CA SER A 113 -19.01 1.95 -17.73
C SER A 113 -20.25 1.17 -17.29
N TYR A 114 -20.07 0.07 -16.54
CA TYR A 114 -21.20 -0.72 -16.04
C TYR A 114 -22.06 0.06 -15.04
N VAL A 115 -21.45 0.75 -14.08
CA VAL A 115 -22.13 1.60 -13.09
C VAL A 115 -22.94 2.68 -13.79
N THR A 116 -22.33 3.36 -14.76
CA THR A 116 -22.97 4.43 -15.54
C THR A 116 -24.13 3.90 -16.37
N ALA A 117 -23.93 2.81 -17.11
CA ALA A 117 -24.95 2.25 -18.01
C ALA A 117 -26.17 1.69 -17.26
N ARG A 118 -25.97 1.23 -16.02
CA ARG A 118 -27.05 0.70 -15.18
C ARG A 118 -27.72 1.76 -14.33
N GLY A 119 -27.24 3.02 -14.36
CA GLY A 119 -27.77 4.10 -13.53
C GLY A 119 -27.69 3.80 -12.05
N LEU A 120 -26.62 3.10 -11.62
CA LEU A 120 -26.41 2.83 -10.21
C LEU A 120 -26.06 4.15 -9.50
N GLU A 121 -26.61 4.31 -8.29
CA GLU A 121 -26.39 5.52 -7.47
C GLU A 121 -25.00 5.46 -6.79
N LEU A 122 -23.98 5.21 -7.59
CA LEU A 122 -22.56 5.18 -7.20
C LEU A 122 -21.79 6.18 -8.04
N GLU A 123 -20.90 6.88 -7.42
CA GLU A 123 -19.97 7.79 -8.09
C GLU A 123 -18.66 7.07 -8.40
N VAL A 124 -18.22 7.15 -9.65
CA VAL A 124 -16.88 6.72 -10.06
C VAL A 124 -15.92 7.84 -9.73
N VAL A 125 -15.07 7.61 -8.71
CA VAL A 125 -14.12 8.63 -8.21
C VAL A 125 -12.85 8.62 -9.02
N ASP A 126 -12.34 7.40 -9.33
CA ASP A 126 -11.07 7.20 -10.02
C ASP A 126 -11.02 5.82 -10.65
N THR A 127 -10.20 5.67 -11.69
CA THR A 127 -9.92 4.38 -12.34
C THR A 127 -8.42 4.26 -12.57
N CYS A 128 -7.85 3.12 -12.17
CA CYS A 128 -6.44 2.81 -12.38
C CYS A 128 -6.31 1.35 -12.84
N GLY A 129 -6.01 1.15 -14.12
CA GLY A 129 -5.96 -0.19 -14.71
C GLY A 129 -7.30 -0.92 -14.59
N ASN A 130 -7.32 -2.05 -13.90
CA ASN A 130 -8.53 -2.83 -13.63
C ASN A 130 -9.25 -2.44 -12.34
N GLU A 131 -8.68 -1.53 -11.57
CA GLU A 131 -9.22 -1.05 -10.31
C GLU A 131 -10.14 0.15 -10.53
N THR A 132 -11.26 0.16 -9.83
CA THR A 132 -12.21 1.27 -9.89
C THR A 132 -12.55 1.71 -8.47
N LYS A 133 -12.26 2.98 -8.18
CA LYS A 133 -12.65 3.59 -6.92
C LYS A 133 -14.06 4.13 -7.02
N LEU A 134 -14.93 3.62 -6.16
CA LEU A 134 -16.34 3.95 -6.10
C LEU A 134 -16.70 4.63 -4.77
N TYR A 135 -17.72 5.48 -4.84
CA TYR A 135 -18.28 6.14 -3.68
C TYR A 135 -19.82 6.03 -3.68
N ASP A 136 -20.38 5.59 -2.57
CA ASP A 136 -21.82 5.57 -2.32
C ASP A 136 -22.19 6.81 -1.47
N PRO A 137 -22.77 7.85 -2.06
CA PRO A 137 -23.11 9.08 -1.33
C PRO A 137 -24.23 8.88 -0.32
N LYS A 138 -25.12 7.91 -0.54
CA LYS A 138 -26.22 7.64 0.40
C LYS A 138 -25.74 7.06 1.71
N ARG A 139 -24.70 6.23 1.67
CA ARG A 139 -24.15 5.55 2.85
C ARG A 139 -22.82 6.12 3.31
N ASN A 140 -22.30 7.10 2.59
CA ASN A 140 -20.96 7.66 2.81
C ASN A 140 -19.88 6.56 2.82
N ILE A 141 -19.93 5.63 1.85
CA ILE A 141 -18.97 4.52 1.74
C ILE A 141 -18.08 4.74 0.52
N SER A 142 -16.76 4.73 0.73
CA SER A 142 -15.77 4.73 -0.36
C SER A 142 -15.04 3.39 -0.37
N PHE A 143 -14.98 2.75 -1.52
CA PHE A 143 -14.31 1.47 -1.68
C PHE A 143 -13.57 1.38 -3.01
N LEU A 144 -12.53 0.57 -3.03
CA LEU A 144 -11.79 0.20 -4.21
C LEU A 144 -12.29 -1.18 -4.65
N CYS A 145 -12.71 -1.28 -5.91
CA CYS A 145 -13.03 -2.54 -6.55
C CYS A 145 -11.79 -2.99 -7.31
N ASP A 146 -11.13 -4.03 -6.84
CA ASP A 146 -9.88 -4.54 -7.40
C ASP A 146 -10.09 -5.17 -8.79
N GLY A 147 -11.28 -5.68 -9.04
CA GLY A 147 -11.68 -6.15 -10.36
C GLY A 147 -12.89 -7.05 -10.33
N ILE A 148 -13.66 -6.98 -11.40
CA ILE A 148 -14.72 -7.94 -11.71
C ILE A 148 -14.34 -8.58 -13.03
N ILE A 149 -14.38 -9.90 -13.08
CA ILE A 149 -14.16 -10.66 -14.32
C ILE A 149 -15.44 -11.35 -14.76
N ARG A 150 -15.60 -11.45 -16.08
CA ARG A 150 -16.55 -12.36 -16.71
C ARG A 150 -15.78 -13.59 -17.20
N TYR A 151 -16.12 -14.75 -16.66
CA TYR A 151 -15.55 -16.01 -17.09
C TYR A 151 -16.65 -16.99 -17.45
N LYS A 152 -16.66 -17.48 -18.68
CA LYS A 152 -17.69 -18.40 -19.23
C LYS A 152 -19.12 -17.90 -18.95
N GLY A 153 -19.35 -16.60 -19.17
CA GLY A 153 -20.65 -15.97 -18.99
C GLY A 153 -21.07 -15.67 -17.55
N LYS A 154 -20.25 -16.02 -16.54
CA LYS A 154 -20.50 -15.70 -15.12
C LYS A 154 -19.57 -14.61 -14.63
N PHE A 155 -20.02 -13.85 -13.64
CA PHE A 155 -19.24 -12.77 -13.02
C PHE A 155 -18.60 -13.25 -11.71
N TYR A 156 -17.36 -12.83 -11.49
CA TYR A 156 -16.59 -13.12 -10.30
C TYR A 156 -15.88 -11.85 -9.83
N ILE A 157 -15.80 -11.66 -8.52
CA ILE A 157 -14.96 -10.63 -7.89
C ILE A 157 -13.58 -11.23 -7.69
N VAL A 158 -12.54 -10.47 -8.04
CA VAL A 158 -11.14 -10.90 -7.98
C VAL A 158 -10.44 -10.23 -6.81
#